data_f620b5847b73049f64dd93c5e28cee60
#
_entry.id   f620b5847b73049f64dd93c5e28cee60
#
_cell.length_a   1.000
_cell.length_b   1.000
_cell.length_c   1.000
_cell.angle_alpha   90.00
_cell.angle_beta   90.00
_cell.angle_gamma   90.00
#
_symmetry.space_group_name_H-M   'P 1'
#
loop_
_entity.id
_entity.type
_entity.pdbx_description
1 polymer ?
#
loop_
_entity_poly.entity_id
_entity_poly.type
_entity_poly.pdbx_seq_one_letter_code
_entity_poly.pdbx_strand_id
1 'polypeptide(L)'
;MRSHVESKPGVHFNALAADLDIATGQAQYHLRKLRRAGDVVAEEIQGKTHYYSREYDPWERRVLAFARRETARTILLHLLEAESLSADELTDRLGVARSTVSWHVSALADAGILEKSYGERGRVVVALTDPDETRRLLAAVRPSLTDRLIDRFTRLVDGGLAAATDDG
;
A
#
# COMPACT_ATOMS: atom_id res chain seq x y z
N MET A 1 -8.31 -20.55 -0.12
CA MET A 1 -8.35 -19.26 -0.84
C MET A 1 -9.22 -18.21 -0.13
N ARG A 2 -10.50 -18.44 0.16
CA ARG A 2 -11.32 -17.48 0.93
C ARG A 2 -10.69 -17.15 2.29
N SER A 3 -10.41 -18.15 3.12
CA SER A 3 -9.74 -17.95 4.41
C SER A 3 -8.39 -17.26 4.30
N HIS A 4 -7.68 -17.43 3.18
CA HIS A 4 -6.42 -16.74 2.94
C HIS A 4 -6.63 -15.24 2.69
N VAL A 5 -7.64 -14.85 1.91
CA VAL A 5 -8.03 -13.44 1.70
C VAL A 5 -8.50 -12.81 3.01
N GLU A 6 -9.28 -13.54 3.82
CA GLU A 6 -9.73 -13.08 5.14
C GLU A 6 -8.56 -12.87 6.12
N SER A 7 -7.57 -13.77 6.12
CA SER A 7 -6.38 -13.67 6.98
C SER A 7 -5.33 -12.67 6.48
N LYS A 8 -5.35 -12.35 5.19
CA LYS A 8 -4.42 -11.41 4.54
C LYS A 8 -5.16 -10.39 3.68
N PRO A 9 -5.98 -9.52 4.27
CA PRO A 9 -6.76 -8.54 3.52
C PRO A 9 -5.85 -7.64 2.67
N GLY A 10 -6.25 -7.36 1.44
CA GLY A 10 -5.46 -6.58 0.49
C GLY A 10 -4.31 -7.35 -0.18
N VAL A 11 -4.25 -8.68 -0.05
CA VAL A 11 -3.28 -9.50 -0.78
C VAL A 11 -3.47 -9.30 -2.28
N HIS A 12 -2.37 -9.08 -3.03
CA HIS A 12 -2.44 -8.99 -4.48
C HIS A 12 -2.34 -10.36 -5.14
N PHE A 13 -2.77 -10.46 -6.40
CA PHE A 13 -2.90 -11.74 -7.13
C PHE A 13 -1.65 -12.62 -7.07
N ASN A 14 -0.48 -12.06 -7.38
CA ASN A 14 0.76 -12.85 -7.44
C ASN A 14 1.18 -13.39 -6.05
N ALA A 15 1.02 -12.56 -5.00
CA ALA A 15 1.32 -13.00 -3.65
C ALA A 15 0.35 -14.11 -3.20
N LEU A 16 -0.95 -13.97 -3.53
CA LEU A 16 -1.95 -14.97 -3.19
C LEU A 16 -1.67 -16.31 -3.89
N ALA A 17 -1.33 -16.31 -5.18
CA ALA A 17 -0.99 -17.53 -5.92
C ALA A 17 0.27 -18.20 -5.36
N ALA A 18 1.30 -17.41 -5.05
CA ALA A 18 2.56 -17.89 -4.46
C ALA A 18 2.35 -18.43 -3.04
N ASP A 19 1.61 -17.72 -2.19
CA ASP A 19 1.34 -18.13 -0.81
C ASP A 19 0.56 -19.45 -0.71
N LEU A 20 -0.28 -19.72 -1.70
CA LEU A 20 -1.10 -20.94 -1.77
C LEU A 20 -0.45 -22.06 -2.59
N ASP A 21 0.71 -21.80 -3.19
CA ASP A 21 1.43 -22.73 -4.07
C ASP A 21 0.52 -23.34 -5.16
N ILE A 22 -0.24 -22.47 -5.84
CA ILE A 22 -1.16 -22.88 -6.91
C ILE A 22 -0.83 -22.19 -8.24
N ALA A 23 -1.13 -22.89 -9.33
CA ALA A 23 -0.94 -22.33 -10.67
C ALA A 23 -1.84 -21.09 -10.89
N THR A 24 -1.32 -20.12 -11.67
CA THR A 24 -2.01 -18.87 -12.01
C THR A 24 -3.45 -19.09 -12.52
N GLY A 25 -3.64 -20.05 -13.43
CA GLY A 25 -4.97 -20.38 -13.98
C GLY A 25 -5.94 -20.90 -12.91
N GLN A 26 -5.43 -21.71 -11.97
CA GLN A 26 -6.22 -22.23 -10.85
C GLN A 26 -6.61 -21.11 -9.89
N ALA A 27 -5.66 -20.21 -9.56
CA ALA A 27 -5.93 -19.04 -8.74
C ALA A 27 -7.00 -18.14 -9.37
N GLN A 28 -6.89 -17.85 -10.67
CA GLN A 28 -7.88 -17.06 -11.41
C GLN A 28 -9.28 -17.69 -11.41
N TYR A 29 -9.36 -19.00 -11.60
CA TYR A 29 -10.63 -19.73 -11.57
C TYR A 29 -11.33 -19.60 -10.22
N HIS A 30 -10.62 -19.87 -9.13
CA HIS A 30 -11.17 -19.82 -7.78
C HIS A 30 -11.56 -18.40 -7.34
N LEU A 31 -10.74 -17.41 -7.65
CA LEU A 31 -11.05 -16.01 -7.36
C LEU A 31 -12.28 -15.53 -8.13
N ARG A 32 -12.43 -15.92 -9.40
CA ARG A 32 -13.62 -15.60 -10.21
C ARG A 32 -14.88 -16.18 -9.58
N LYS A 33 -14.82 -17.42 -9.08
CA LYS A 33 -15.94 -18.08 -8.39
C LYS A 33 -16.31 -17.35 -7.11
N LEU A 34 -15.34 -17.00 -6.25
CA LEU A 34 -15.55 -16.27 -5.00
C LEU A 34 -16.10 -14.86 -5.24
N ARG A 35 -15.60 -14.16 -6.27
CA ARG A 35 -16.13 -12.84 -6.65
C ARG A 35 -17.59 -12.92 -7.13
N ARG A 36 -17.94 -13.92 -7.94
CA ARG A 36 -19.35 -14.14 -8.37
C ARG A 36 -20.28 -14.47 -7.21
N ALA A 37 -19.78 -15.16 -6.19
CA ALA A 37 -20.54 -15.46 -4.98
C ALA A 37 -20.66 -14.26 -4.03
N GLY A 38 -19.91 -13.16 -4.28
CA GLY A 38 -19.87 -12.00 -3.41
C GLY A 38 -19.03 -12.18 -2.14
N ASP A 39 -18.28 -13.29 -2.04
CA ASP A 39 -17.42 -13.59 -0.88
C ASP A 39 -16.13 -12.76 -0.86
N VAL A 40 -15.65 -12.37 -2.05
CA VAL A 40 -14.40 -11.63 -2.24
C VAL A 40 -14.65 -10.45 -3.17
N VAL A 41 -14.10 -9.30 -2.78
CA VAL A 41 -14.04 -8.09 -3.61
C VAL A 41 -12.64 -7.95 -4.20
N ALA A 42 -12.54 -7.54 -5.45
CA ALA A 42 -11.28 -7.21 -6.11
C ALA A 42 -11.28 -5.74 -6.50
N GLU A 43 -10.21 -5.04 -6.19
CA GLU A 43 -10.02 -3.63 -6.51
C GLU A 43 -8.62 -3.40 -7.07
N GLU A 44 -8.52 -2.62 -8.14
CA GLU A 44 -7.23 -2.24 -8.71
C GLU A 44 -6.73 -0.97 -8.01
N ILE A 45 -5.56 -1.08 -7.38
CA ILE A 45 -4.93 0.03 -6.67
C ILE A 45 -3.47 0.09 -7.10
N GLN A 46 -3.06 1.22 -7.67
CA GLN A 46 -1.70 1.45 -8.16
C GLN A 46 -1.22 0.33 -9.10
N GLY A 47 -2.05 -0.03 -10.09
CA GLY A 47 -1.73 -1.01 -11.14
C GLY A 47 -1.67 -2.47 -10.68
N LYS A 48 -2.11 -2.77 -9.45
CA LYS A 48 -2.21 -4.15 -8.94
C LYS A 48 -3.61 -4.45 -8.47
N THR A 49 -4.12 -5.64 -8.80
CA THR A 49 -5.41 -6.12 -8.27
C THR A 49 -5.22 -6.70 -6.88
N HIS A 50 -5.90 -6.13 -5.92
CA HIS A 50 -5.94 -6.54 -4.52
C HIS A 50 -7.27 -7.20 -4.18
N TYR A 51 -7.25 -8.17 -3.25
CA TYR A 51 -8.41 -8.96 -2.86
C TYR A 51 -8.74 -8.78 -1.38
N TYR A 52 -10.05 -8.68 -1.09
CA TYR A 52 -10.57 -8.40 0.24
C TYR A 52 -11.82 -9.22 0.51
N SER A 53 -12.12 -9.48 1.79
CA SER A 53 -13.48 -9.84 2.18
C SER A 53 -14.41 -8.63 1.98
N ARG A 54 -15.71 -8.90 1.83
CA ARG A 54 -16.72 -7.86 1.54
C ARG A 54 -16.95 -6.86 2.68
N GLU A 55 -16.44 -7.14 3.87
CA GLU A 55 -16.60 -6.30 5.06
C GLU A 55 -15.84 -4.98 5.00
N TYR A 56 -14.75 -4.92 4.23
CA TYR A 56 -13.96 -3.72 4.08
C TYR A 56 -14.60 -2.74 3.11
N ASP A 57 -14.76 -1.50 3.53
CA ASP A 57 -15.23 -0.42 2.67
C ASP A 57 -14.15 0.05 1.66
N PRO A 58 -14.50 0.91 0.68
CA PRO A 58 -13.53 1.36 -0.33
C PRO A 58 -12.33 2.11 0.25
N TRP A 59 -12.48 2.87 1.33
CA TRP A 59 -11.36 3.59 1.95
C TRP A 59 -10.44 2.62 2.70
N GLU A 60 -11.01 1.71 3.51
CA GLU A 60 -10.27 0.66 4.21
C GLU A 60 -9.45 -0.21 3.26
N ARG A 61 -10.02 -0.57 2.11
CA ARG A 61 -9.33 -1.35 1.06
C ARG A 61 -8.12 -0.62 0.53
N ARG A 62 -8.20 0.70 0.31
CA ARG A 62 -7.05 1.50 -0.11
C ARG A 62 -5.96 1.53 0.96
N VAL A 63 -6.31 1.79 2.23
CA VAL A 63 -5.34 1.74 3.33
C VAL A 63 -4.62 0.39 3.39
N LEU A 64 -5.36 -0.72 3.33
CA LEU A 64 -4.81 -2.07 3.35
C LEU A 64 -3.85 -2.35 2.18
N ALA A 65 -4.17 -1.88 0.97
CA ALA A 65 -3.29 -2.02 -0.19
C ALA A 65 -1.98 -1.24 -0.03
N PHE A 66 -2.06 0.01 0.45
CA PHE A 66 -0.87 0.83 0.71
C PHE A 66 -0.05 0.28 1.88
N ALA A 67 -0.68 -0.23 2.93
CA ALA A 67 -0.02 -0.83 4.08
C ALA A 67 0.84 -2.07 3.73
N ARG A 68 0.58 -2.72 2.59
CA ARG A 68 1.41 -3.82 2.09
C ARG A 68 2.69 -3.38 1.39
N ARG A 69 2.80 -2.09 1.07
CA ARG A 69 4.01 -1.50 0.46
C ARG A 69 4.90 -0.94 1.56
N GLU A 70 6.14 -1.36 1.62
CA GLU A 70 7.06 -1.03 2.71
C GLU A 70 7.18 0.49 2.96
N THR A 71 7.45 1.27 1.91
CA THR A 71 7.62 2.73 2.04
C THR A 71 6.32 3.42 2.47
N ALA A 72 5.19 3.08 1.84
CA ALA A 72 3.90 3.65 2.21
C ALA A 72 3.52 3.30 3.65
N ARG A 73 3.71 2.04 4.06
CA ARG A 73 3.48 1.60 5.43
C ARG A 73 4.36 2.36 6.43
N THR A 74 5.63 2.58 6.12
CA THR A 74 6.53 3.32 7.00
C THR A 74 6.10 4.78 7.13
N ILE A 75 5.61 5.42 6.06
CA ILE A 75 5.01 6.75 6.12
C ILE A 75 3.80 6.76 7.05
N LEU A 76 2.88 5.81 6.91
CA LEU A 76 1.69 5.71 7.76
C LEU A 76 2.06 5.52 9.24
N LEU A 77 3.07 4.68 9.54
CA LEU A 77 3.55 4.47 10.90
C LEU A 77 4.13 5.76 11.51
N HIS A 78 4.96 6.50 10.77
CA HIS A 78 5.49 7.79 11.27
C HIS A 78 4.39 8.83 11.50
N LEU A 79 3.34 8.83 10.68
CA LEU A 79 2.20 9.73 10.86
C LEU A 79 1.25 9.29 12.00
N LEU A 80 1.31 8.02 12.43
CA LEU A 80 0.65 7.58 13.66
C LEU A 80 1.40 7.98 14.92
N GLU A 81 2.71 8.18 14.83
CA GLU A 81 3.56 8.63 15.93
C GLU A 81 3.56 10.17 16.07
N ALA A 82 3.37 10.88 14.95
CA ALA A 82 3.36 12.33 14.87
C ALA A 82 2.07 12.78 14.20
N GLU A 83 1.37 13.75 14.77
CA GLU A 83 0.09 14.25 14.27
C GLU A 83 0.19 14.75 12.81
N SER A 84 1.32 15.37 12.46
CA SER A 84 1.61 15.82 11.10
C SER A 84 3.10 15.90 10.86
N LEU A 85 3.52 15.68 9.61
CA LEU A 85 4.91 15.77 9.15
C LEU A 85 4.99 16.46 7.80
N SER A 86 6.05 17.21 7.56
CA SER A 86 6.39 17.72 6.23
C SER A 86 7.06 16.63 5.38
N ALA A 87 7.10 16.84 4.06
CA ALA A 87 7.80 15.92 3.16
C ALA A 87 9.31 15.84 3.47
N ASP A 88 9.91 16.91 3.96
CA ASP A 88 11.33 16.91 4.34
C ASP A 88 11.56 16.05 5.59
N GLU A 89 10.73 16.22 6.63
CA GLU A 89 10.79 15.38 7.83
C GLU A 89 10.57 13.90 7.54
N LEU A 90 9.64 13.58 6.63
CA LEU A 90 9.43 12.20 6.17
C LEU A 90 10.67 11.68 5.40
N THR A 91 11.29 12.50 4.55
CA THR A 91 12.51 12.13 3.82
C THR A 91 13.65 11.80 4.78
N ASP A 92 13.86 12.64 5.79
CA ASP A 92 14.90 12.45 6.81
C ASP A 92 14.66 11.18 7.63
N ARG A 93 13.41 10.92 8.02
CA ARG A 93 13.05 9.72 8.81
C ARG A 93 13.13 8.42 8.02
N LEU A 94 12.74 8.44 6.74
CA LEU A 94 12.75 7.25 5.89
C LEU A 94 14.14 6.95 5.30
N GLY A 95 14.99 7.94 5.15
CA GLY A 95 16.30 7.79 4.52
C GLY A 95 16.23 7.40 3.04
N VAL A 96 15.15 7.79 2.34
CA VAL A 96 14.95 7.55 0.90
C VAL A 96 14.92 8.87 0.13
N ALA A 97 15.03 8.83 -1.19
CA ALA A 97 15.00 10.03 -2.02
C ALA A 97 13.70 10.84 -1.80
N ARG A 98 13.81 12.18 -1.82
CA ARG A 98 12.65 13.09 -1.69
C ARG A 98 11.57 12.84 -2.74
N SER A 99 11.97 12.52 -3.98
CA SER A 99 11.05 12.17 -5.06
C SER A 99 10.20 10.94 -4.73
N THR A 100 10.81 9.93 -4.10
CA THR A 100 10.12 8.72 -3.62
C THR A 100 9.08 9.07 -2.56
N VAL A 101 9.45 9.89 -1.56
CA VAL A 101 8.52 10.36 -0.53
C VAL A 101 7.37 11.14 -1.15
N SER A 102 7.67 12.10 -2.03
CA SER A 102 6.68 12.94 -2.69
C SER A 102 5.68 12.13 -3.51
N TRP A 103 6.15 11.10 -4.21
CA TRP A 103 5.30 10.20 -4.97
C TRP A 103 4.33 9.42 -4.06
N HIS A 104 4.84 8.82 -2.98
CA HIS A 104 4.01 8.09 -2.02
C HIS A 104 3.02 9.00 -1.30
N VAL A 105 3.45 10.17 -0.86
CA VAL A 105 2.58 11.16 -0.21
C VAL A 105 1.45 11.61 -1.15
N SER A 106 1.76 11.87 -2.42
CA SER A 106 0.73 12.21 -3.41
C SER A 106 -0.24 11.06 -3.64
N ALA A 107 0.25 9.84 -3.82
CA ALA A 107 -0.58 8.66 -4.02
C ALA A 107 -1.50 8.37 -2.81
N LEU A 108 -1.00 8.53 -1.59
CA LEU A 108 -1.77 8.38 -0.35
C LEU A 108 -2.82 9.50 -0.19
N ALA A 109 -2.48 10.74 -0.56
CA ALA A 109 -3.41 11.86 -0.54
C ALA A 109 -4.52 11.70 -1.58
N ASP A 110 -4.19 11.28 -2.81
CA ASP A 110 -5.16 11.00 -3.88
C ASP A 110 -6.10 9.86 -3.50
N ALA A 111 -5.62 8.90 -2.70
CA ALA A 111 -6.44 7.84 -2.14
C ALA A 111 -7.32 8.28 -0.95
N GLY A 112 -7.20 9.53 -0.49
CA GLY A 112 -7.94 10.06 0.65
C GLY A 112 -7.47 9.51 2.02
N ILE A 113 -6.24 9.00 2.08
CA ILE A 113 -5.63 8.47 3.32
C ILE A 113 -4.88 9.56 4.06
N LEU A 114 -4.30 10.50 3.32
CA LEU A 114 -3.65 11.69 3.87
C LEU A 114 -4.40 12.95 3.47
N GLU A 115 -4.37 13.92 4.34
CA GLU A 115 -4.75 15.30 4.07
C GLU A 115 -3.53 16.20 4.12
N LYS A 116 -3.53 17.23 3.26
CA LYS A 116 -2.49 18.26 3.20
C LYS A 116 -3.00 19.52 3.88
N SER A 117 -2.19 20.10 4.74
CA SER A 117 -2.46 21.37 5.39
C SER A 117 -1.22 22.27 5.38
N TYR A 118 -1.40 23.52 5.80
CA TYR A 118 -0.29 24.46 5.93
C TYR A 118 0.05 24.58 7.41
N GLY A 119 1.25 24.13 7.78
CA GLY A 119 1.81 24.32 9.10
C GLY A 119 2.43 25.72 9.26
N GLU A 120 3.22 25.87 10.31
CA GLU A 120 3.92 27.12 10.61
C GLU A 120 4.78 27.57 9.41
N ARG A 121 4.79 28.91 9.15
CA ARG A 121 5.53 29.55 8.05
C ARG A 121 5.11 29.08 6.63
N GLY A 122 3.87 28.60 6.46
CA GLY A 122 3.34 28.19 5.16
C GLY A 122 3.93 26.87 4.62
N ARG A 123 4.61 26.09 5.46
CA ARG A 123 5.14 24.78 5.08
C ARG A 123 4.00 23.77 4.91
N VAL A 124 3.99 23.04 3.79
CA VAL A 124 3.02 21.96 3.59
C VAL A 124 3.37 20.79 4.51
N VAL A 125 2.40 20.39 5.31
CA VAL A 125 2.44 19.19 6.15
C VAL A 125 1.33 18.24 5.77
N VAL A 126 1.51 16.97 6.06
CA VAL A 126 0.53 15.91 5.83
C VAL A 126 0.17 15.24 7.15
N ALA A 127 -1.09 14.86 7.26
CA ALA A 127 -1.65 14.14 8.40
C ALA A 127 -2.54 12.99 7.91
N LEU A 128 -2.81 12.02 8.77
CA LEU A 128 -3.77 10.95 8.48
C LEU A 128 -5.20 11.51 8.56
N THR A 129 -6.06 11.14 7.62
CA THR A 129 -7.49 11.52 7.63
C THR A 129 -8.26 10.80 8.74
N ASP A 130 -7.88 9.56 9.05
CA ASP A 130 -8.41 8.78 10.16
C ASP A 130 -7.29 7.96 10.82
N PRO A 131 -6.63 8.52 11.87
CA PRO A 131 -5.52 7.85 12.55
C PRO A 131 -5.92 6.56 13.27
N ASP A 132 -7.09 6.52 13.90
CA ASP A 132 -7.52 5.37 14.70
C ASP A 132 -7.86 4.18 13.79
N GLU A 133 -8.59 4.44 12.72
CA GLU A 133 -8.92 3.43 11.74
C GLU A 133 -7.67 2.96 10.98
N THR A 134 -6.77 3.86 10.62
CA THR A 134 -5.47 3.50 10.02
C THR A 134 -4.68 2.57 10.93
N ARG A 135 -4.63 2.85 12.24
CA ARG A 135 -3.95 1.99 13.22
C ARG A 135 -4.55 0.60 13.28
N ARG A 136 -5.87 0.50 13.30
CA ARG A 136 -6.61 -0.78 13.29
C ARG A 136 -6.28 -1.60 12.05
N LEU A 137 -6.29 -0.99 10.88
CA LEU A 137 -6.02 -1.65 9.60
C LEU A 137 -4.56 -2.08 9.46
N LEU A 138 -3.60 -1.26 9.91
CA LEU A 138 -2.19 -1.63 9.92
C LEU A 138 -1.91 -2.86 10.80
N ALA A 139 -2.62 -3.00 11.92
CA ALA A 139 -2.52 -4.18 12.77
C ALA A 139 -3.01 -5.47 12.07
N ALA A 140 -3.95 -5.36 11.13
CA ALA A 140 -4.45 -6.48 10.34
C ALA A 140 -3.51 -6.90 9.21
N VAL A 141 -2.57 -6.03 8.79
CA VAL A 141 -1.65 -6.31 7.70
C VAL A 141 -0.34 -6.92 8.22
N ARG A 142 -0.15 -8.20 7.94
CA ARG A 142 1.16 -8.86 8.11
C ARG A 142 1.79 -9.04 6.74
N PRO A 143 2.84 -8.26 6.37
CA PRO A 143 3.49 -8.43 5.07
C PRO A 143 4.09 -9.84 4.97
N SER A 144 3.78 -10.55 3.88
CA SER A 144 4.44 -11.82 3.58
C SER A 144 5.88 -11.58 3.11
N LEU A 145 6.72 -12.62 3.16
CA LEU A 145 8.07 -12.55 2.57
C LEU A 145 8.01 -12.22 1.07
N THR A 146 6.99 -12.70 0.39
CA THR A 146 6.73 -12.45 -1.03
C THR A 146 6.42 -10.98 -1.30
N ASP A 147 5.59 -10.32 -0.47
CA ASP A 147 5.30 -8.90 -0.57
C ASP A 147 6.59 -8.06 -0.43
N ARG A 148 7.46 -8.43 0.52
CA ARG A 148 8.75 -7.76 0.75
C ARG A 148 9.71 -7.91 -0.45
N LEU A 149 9.77 -9.09 -1.06
CA LEU A 149 10.63 -9.36 -2.22
C LEU A 149 10.16 -8.58 -3.45
N ILE A 150 8.85 -8.53 -3.70
CA ILE A 150 8.28 -7.79 -4.82
C ILE A 150 8.50 -6.28 -4.65
N ASP A 151 8.31 -5.73 -3.45
CA ASP A 151 8.58 -4.31 -3.17
C ASP A 151 10.07 -3.95 -3.35
N ARG A 152 10.98 -4.85 -2.98
CA ARG A 152 12.42 -4.67 -3.22
C ARG A 152 12.76 -4.72 -4.71
N PHE A 153 12.15 -5.66 -5.44
CA PHE A 153 12.39 -5.78 -6.89
C PHE A 153 11.85 -4.58 -7.66
N THR A 154 10.66 -4.11 -7.33
CA THR A 154 10.08 -2.90 -7.95
C THR A 154 10.96 -1.68 -7.70
N ARG A 155 11.50 -1.50 -6.49
CA ARG A 155 12.44 -0.41 -6.20
C ARG A 155 13.75 -0.48 -7.00
N LEU A 156 14.27 -1.69 -7.25
CA LEU A 156 15.48 -1.89 -8.06
C LEU A 156 15.24 -1.51 -9.52
N VAL A 157 14.05 -1.85 -10.05
CA VAL A 157 13.67 -1.53 -11.44
C VAL A 157 13.43 -0.02 -11.59
N ASP A 158 12.68 0.61 -10.67
CA ASP A 158 12.38 2.04 -10.70
C ASP A 158 13.65 2.88 -10.45
N GLY A 159 14.54 2.45 -9.56
CA GLY A 159 15.84 3.08 -9.32
C GLY A 159 16.83 2.91 -10.48
N GLY A 160 16.76 1.79 -11.18
CA GLY A 160 17.59 1.52 -12.37
C GLY A 160 17.18 2.36 -13.59
N LEU A 161 15.90 2.63 -13.78
CA LEU A 161 15.40 3.50 -14.85
C LEU A 161 15.75 4.98 -14.62
N ALA A 162 15.73 5.44 -13.37
CA ALA A 162 16.12 6.81 -13.03
C ALA A 162 17.61 7.08 -13.27
N ALA A 163 18.47 6.08 -13.08
CA ALA A 163 19.90 6.19 -13.35
C ALA A 163 20.28 6.14 -14.84
N ALA A 164 19.41 5.59 -15.69
CA ALA A 164 19.65 5.46 -17.13
C ALA A 164 19.23 6.70 -17.94
N THR A 165 18.55 7.69 -17.34
CA THR A 165 18.10 8.91 -18.01
C THR A 165 18.99 10.14 -17.77
N ASP A 166 20.07 10.01 -16.97
CA ASP A 166 20.96 11.13 -16.65
C ASP A 166 22.30 11.08 -17.42
N ASP A 167 22.42 10.24 -18.44
CA ASP A 167 23.63 10.13 -19.30
C ASP A 167 23.24 10.30 -20.78
N GLY A 168 22.85 11.54 -21.13
CA GLY A 168 22.53 11.93 -22.51
C GLY A 168 22.56 13.43 -22.71
#